data_0c3cbf895dc186ebfeebb0df63add360
#
_entry.id   0c3cbf895dc186ebfeebb0df63add360
#
_cell.length_a   1.000
_cell.length_b   1.000
_cell.length_c   1.000
_cell.angle_alpha   90.00
_cell.angle_beta   90.00
_cell.angle_gamma   90.00
#
_symmetry.space_group_name_H-M   'P 1'
#
loop_
_entity.id
_entity.type
_entity.pdbx_description
1 polymer ?
#
loop_
_entity_poly.entity_id
_entity_poly.type
_entity_poly.pdbx_seq_one_letter_code
_entity_poly.pdbx_strand_id
1 'polypeptide(L)'
;MSEQSIPNIPETSGLLELKNEAEQAVAAPDLQERVRQLTSKALQDRKLSLTEIREIMTAITEGVGAGLSGRAGELRTGLRQAVSGLDEAVGSAAEAVTLTLREAASQGRAFKEGEMKDSLERLKDLEGQLLDSLKDAAQKSTGKLKEEWTAMAEHMKTTGTDTGTRVRGALETLVNGVNASARAGQAGIQDAVGTTSERLSQVASGVLAALSESIKRRSERTHH
;
A
#
# COMPACT_ATOMS: atom_id res chain seq x y z
N MET A 1 8.34 32.96 -30.73
CA MET A 1 7.80 31.58 -30.82
C MET A 1 7.50 31.14 -29.41
N SER A 2 6.25 31.27 -29.03
CA SER A 2 5.80 30.98 -27.64
C SER A 2 5.42 29.53 -27.57
N GLU A 3 6.18 28.75 -26.78
CA GLU A 3 5.88 27.39 -26.43
C GLU A 3 4.71 27.40 -25.41
N GLN A 4 3.52 27.12 -25.93
CA GLN A 4 2.35 26.91 -25.10
C GLN A 4 2.51 25.54 -24.40
N SER A 5 2.81 25.60 -23.11
CA SER A 5 2.71 24.42 -22.22
C SER A 5 1.26 23.92 -22.24
N ILE A 6 1.04 22.76 -22.83
CA ILE A 6 -0.23 22.06 -22.81
C ILE A 6 -0.43 21.60 -21.35
N PRO A 7 -1.53 21.97 -20.67
CA PRO A 7 -1.79 21.43 -19.34
C PRO A 7 -2.01 19.92 -19.43
N ASN A 8 -1.28 19.18 -18.62
CA ASN A 8 -1.38 17.73 -18.49
C ASN A 8 -2.74 17.38 -17.85
N ILE A 9 -3.75 17.06 -18.67
CA ILE A 9 -5.12 16.72 -18.28
C ILE A 9 -5.41 15.18 -18.29
N PRO A 10 -4.50 14.25 -18.01
CA PRO A 10 -4.88 12.85 -17.94
C PRO A 10 -5.16 12.32 -16.52
N GLU A 11 -4.63 12.94 -15.47
CA GLU A 11 -4.71 12.36 -14.11
C GLU A 11 -6.09 12.55 -13.47
N THR A 12 -6.66 13.73 -13.55
CA THR A 12 -7.99 14.02 -12.96
C THR A 12 -9.12 13.28 -13.67
N SER A 13 -9.03 13.09 -15.00
CA SER A 13 -10.02 12.33 -15.78
C SER A 13 -10.04 10.85 -15.39
N GLY A 14 -8.87 10.24 -15.20
CA GLY A 14 -8.76 8.84 -14.83
C GLY A 14 -9.29 8.54 -13.40
N LEU A 15 -9.07 9.44 -12.46
CA LEU A 15 -9.62 9.30 -11.10
C LEU A 15 -11.14 9.48 -11.07
N LEU A 16 -11.69 10.39 -11.87
CA LEU A 16 -13.13 10.56 -11.99
C LEU A 16 -13.80 9.33 -12.63
N GLU A 17 -13.18 8.77 -13.66
CA GLU A 17 -13.64 7.53 -14.31
C GLU A 17 -13.61 6.36 -13.32
N LEU A 18 -12.52 6.20 -12.57
CA LEU A 18 -12.37 5.19 -11.53
C LEU A 18 -13.44 5.32 -10.43
N LYS A 19 -13.75 6.54 -10.01
CA LYS A 19 -14.83 6.82 -9.06
C LYS A 19 -16.19 6.40 -9.61
N ASN A 20 -16.48 6.72 -10.87
CA ASN A 20 -17.75 6.34 -11.51
C ASN A 20 -17.86 4.81 -11.69
N GLU A 21 -16.76 4.14 -12.06
CA GLU A 21 -16.72 2.67 -12.15
C GLU A 21 -16.94 2.02 -10.78
N ALA A 22 -16.37 2.57 -9.70
CA ALA A 22 -16.57 2.10 -8.35
C ALA A 22 -18.02 2.33 -7.86
N GLU A 23 -18.65 3.43 -8.23
CA GLU A 23 -20.08 3.70 -7.96
C GLU A 23 -20.98 2.67 -8.65
N GLN A 24 -20.72 2.37 -9.91
CA GLN A 24 -21.47 1.38 -10.68
C GLN A 24 -21.26 -0.05 -10.17
N ALA A 25 -20.06 -0.37 -9.67
CA ALA A 25 -19.73 -1.68 -9.13
C ALA A 25 -20.61 -2.08 -7.94
N VAL A 26 -21.18 -1.12 -7.22
CA VAL A 26 -22.10 -1.37 -6.08
C VAL A 26 -23.37 -2.12 -6.49
N ALA A 27 -23.78 -2.03 -7.74
CA ALA A 27 -24.93 -2.77 -8.25
C ALA A 27 -24.64 -4.25 -8.57
N ALA A 28 -23.35 -4.64 -8.59
CA ALA A 28 -22.95 -6.01 -8.92
C ALA A 28 -23.02 -6.93 -7.69
N PRO A 29 -23.40 -8.21 -7.88
CA PRO A 29 -23.46 -9.18 -6.78
C PRO A 29 -22.08 -9.53 -6.22
N ASP A 30 -21.01 -9.30 -6.96
CA ASP A 30 -19.60 -9.58 -6.69
C ASP A 30 -18.80 -8.31 -6.37
N LEU A 31 -19.35 -7.39 -5.58
CA LEU A 31 -18.77 -6.07 -5.28
C LEU A 31 -17.31 -6.15 -4.79
N GLN A 32 -16.98 -7.12 -3.91
CA GLN A 32 -15.60 -7.30 -3.43
C GLN A 32 -14.64 -7.53 -4.60
N GLU A 33 -14.95 -8.46 -5.48
CA GLU A 33 -14.11 -8.80 -6.63
C GLU A 33 -14.02 -7.63 -7.62
N ARG A 34 -15.11 -6.91 -7.85
CA ARG A 34 -15.11 -5.72 -8.71
C ARG A 34 -14.20 -4.63 -8.17
N VAL A 35 -14.31 -4.31 -6.89
CA VAL A 35 -13.45 -3.32 -6.25
C VAL A 35 -11.99 -3.78 -6.28
N ARG A 36 -11.72 -5.07 -6.00
CA ARG A 36 -10.38 -5.64 -6.10
C ARG A 36 -9.79 -5.46 -7.50
N GLN A 37 -10.56 -5.78 -8.55
CA GLN A 37 -10.11 -5.66 -9.94
C GLN A 37 -9.85 -4.20 -10.34
N LEU A 38 -10.77 -3.27 -10.00
CA LEU A 38 -10.63 -1.85 -10.28
C LEU A 38 -9.38 -1.29 -9.60
N THR A 39 -9.18 -1.62 -8.34
CA THR A 39 -8.01 -1.19 -7.57
C THR A 39 -6.72 -1.77 -8.16
N SER A 40 -6.69 -3.07 -8.41
CA SER A 40 -5.51 -3.73 -9.00
C SER A 40 -5.14 -3.15 -10.34
N LYS A 41 -6.11 -2.92 -11.23
CA LYS A 41 -5.89 -2.28 -12.53
C LYS A 41 -5.30 -0.88 -12.37
N ALA A 42 -5.87 -0.06 -11.47
CA ALA A 42 -5.38 1.29 -11.25
C ALA A 42 -3.96 1.33 -10.66
N LEU A 43 -3.57 0.32 -9.87
CA LEU A 43 -2.25 0.21 -9.26
C LEU A 43 -1.18 -0.42 -10.18
N GLN A 44 -1.56 -1.19 -11.21
CA GLN A 44 -0.63 -1.96 -12.05
C GLN A 44 0.15 -1.10 -13.06
N ASP A 45 -0.42 -0.02 -13.56
CA ASP A 45 0.11 0.67 -14.74
C ASP A 45 1.19 1.72 -14.46
N ARG A 46 1.62 1.93 -13.20
CA ARG A 46 2.50 3.06 -12.86
C ARG A 46 3.47 2.74 -11.72
N LYS A 47 4.62 3.41 -11.72
CA LYS A 47 5.43 3.60 -10.52
C LYS A 47 4.76 4.65 -9.64
N LEU A 48 3.70 4.24 -8.93
CA LEU A 48 2.88 5.15 -8.17
C LEU A 48 3.63 5.70 -6.94
N SER A 49 3.51 6.99 -6.72
CA SER A 49 3.83 7.63 -5.46
C SER A 49 2.77 7.26 -4.40
N LEU A 50 3.09 7.45 -3.13
CA LEU A 50 2.10 7.27 -2.05
C LEU A 50 0.88 8.18 -2.22
N THR A 51 1.08 9.38 -2.76
CA THR A 51 0.00 10.33 -3.06
C THR A 51 -0.96 9.76 -4.10
N GLU A 52 -0.45 9.24 -5.22
CA GLU A 52 -1.27 8.62 -6.27
C GLU A 52 -2.01 7.38 -5.77
N ILE A 53 -1.38 6.54 -4.95
CA ILE A 53 -2.03 5.39 -4.31
C ILE A 53 -3.19 5.86 -3.43
N ARG A 54 -3.00 6.90 -2.63
CA ARG A 54 -4.04 7.48 -1.80
C ARG A 54 -5.18 8.05 -2.64
N GLU A 55 -4.89 8.75 -3.72
CA GLU A 55 -5.91 9.30 -4.64
C GLU A 55 -6.75 8.21 -5.27
N ILE A 56 -6.14 7.09 -5.69
CA ILE A 56 -6.84 5.90 -6.20
C ILE A 56 -7.79 5.34 -5.12
N MET A 57 -7.28 5.10 -3.92
CA MET A 57 -8.11 4.58 -2.82
C MET A 57 -9.24 5.54 -2.46
N THR A 58 -8.98 6.85 -2.46
CA THR A 58 -9.99 7.88 -2.22
C THR A 58 -11.06 7.89 -3.29
N ALA A 59 -10.70 7.82 -4.58
CA ALA A 59 -11.66 7.76 -5.67
C ALA A 59 -12.58 6.54 -5.58
N ILE A 60 -12.02 5.37 -5.23
CA ILE A 60 -12.79 4.13 -5.06
C ILE A 60 -13.73 4.24 -3.85
N THR A 61 -13.25 4.68 -2.70
CA THR A 61 -14.08 4.81 -1.49
C THR A 61 -15.19 5.83 -1.66
N GLU A 62 -14.94 6.95 -2.35
CA GLU A 62 -15.96 7.94 -2.70
C GLU A 62 -17.01 7.37 -3.66
N GLY A 63 -16.59 6.63 -4.70
CA GLY A 63 -17.50 6.00 -5.65
C GLY A 63 -18.40 4.97 -4.97
N VAL A 64 -17.81 4.08 -4.18
CA VAL A 64 -18.56 3.09 -3.39
C VAL A 64 -19.53 3.78 -2.42
N GLY A 65 -19.10 4.82 -1.72
CA GLY A 65 -19.96 5.59 -0.82
C GLY A 65 -21.15 6.23 -1.55
N ALA A 66 -20.92 6.80 -2.73
CA ALA A 66 -21.99 7.36 -3.57
C ALA A 66 -23.00 6.30 -4.00
N GLY A 67 -22.54 5.15 -4.50
CA GLY A 67 -23.40 4.05 -4.94
C GLY A 67 -24.20 3.41 -3.81
N LEU A 68 -23.66 3.39 -2.57
CA LEU A 68 -24.35 2.84 -1.40
C LEU A 68 -25.28 3.84 -0.69
N SER A 69 -25.18 5.13 -0.95
CA SER A 69 -25.88 6.18 -0.20
C SER A 69 -27.41 6.05 -0.24
N GLY A 70 -27.99 5.43 -1.28
CA GLY A 70 -29.42 5.15 -1.41
C GLY A 70 -29.86 3.76 -0.92
N ARG A 71 -28.93 2.90 -0.43
CA ARG A 71 -29.15 1.47 -0.17
C ARG A 71 -29.03 1.12 1.31
N ALA A 72 -29.85 1.73 2.16
CA ALA A 72 -29.72 1.62 3.62
C ALA A 72 -29.67 0.19 4.17
N GLY A 73 -30.37 -0.77 3.56
CA GLY A 73 -30.38 -2.19 3.96
C GLY A 73 -29.09 -2.95 3.62
N GLU A 74 -28.34 -2.51 2.61
CA GLU A 74 -27.14 -3.17 2.11
C GLU A 74 -25.85 -2.45 2.51
N LEU A 75 -25.98 -1.29 3.14
CA LEU A 75 -24.87 -0.36 3.39
C LEU A 75 -23.67 -1.02 4.07
N ARG A 76 -23.90 -1.64 5.22
CA ARG A 76 -22.83 -2.28 6.01
C ARG A 76 -22.17 -3.45 5.27
N THR A 77 -22.97 -4.28 4.61
CA THR A 77 -22.46 -5.42 3.86
C THR A 77 -21.70 -4.96 2.63
N GLY A 78 -22.23 -4.00 1.88
CA GLY A 78 -21.57 -3.43 0.72
C GLY A 78 -20.26 -2.74 1.07
N LEU A 79 -20.21 -1.93 2.14
CA LEU A 79 -18.97 -1.32 2.60
C LEU A 79 -17.92 -2.36 3.01
N ARG A 80 -18.34 -3.42 3.71
CA ARG A 80 -17.40 -4.50 4.10
C ARG A 80 -16.81 -5.19 2.87
N GLN A 81 -17.63 -5.53 1.88
CA GLN A 81 -17.18 -6.15 0.63
C GLN A 81 -16.22 -5.23 -0.14
N ALA A 82 -16.57 -3.96 -0.27
CA ALA A 82 -15.73 -2.98 -0.97
C ALA A 82 -14.39 -2.78 -0.29
N VAL A 83 -14.38 -2.62 1.04
CA VAL A 83 -13.14 -2.44 1.83
C VAL A 83 -12.29 -3.70 1.78
N SER A 84 -12.89 -4.89 1.85
CA SER A 84 -12.15 -6.15 1.69
C SER A 84 -11.48 -6.26 0.32
N GLY A 85 -12.18 -5.91 -0.76
CA GLY A 85 -11.60 -5.91 -2.10
C GLY A 85 -10.47 -4.89 -2.28
N LEU A 86 -10.64 -3.70 -1.70
CA LEU A 86 -9.61 -2.65 -1.70
C LEU A 86 -8.36 -3.10 -0.94
N ASP A 87 -8.53 -3.63 0.27
CA ASP A 87 -7.44 -4.12 1.13
C ASP A 87 -6.66 -5.27 0.46
N GLU A 88 -7.36 -6.24 -0.12
CA GLU A 88 -6.75 -7.35 -0.86
C GLU A 88 -5.92 -6.87 -2.06
N ALA A 89 -6.41 -5.90 -2.82
CA ALA A 89 -5.71 -5.36 -3.98
C ALA A 89 -4.45 -4.59 -3.57
N VAL A 90 -4.52 -3.76 -2.53
CA VAL A 90 -3.37 -3.01 -2.01
C VAL A 90 -2.33 -3.96 -1.43
N GLY A 91 -2.76 -4.98 -0.68
CA GLY A 91 -1.89 -6.03 -0.16
C GLY A 91 -1.16 -6.80 -1.27
N SER A 92 -1.87 -7.15 -2.35
CA SER A 92 -1.27 -7.83 -3.52
C SER A 92 -0.26 -6.95 -4.25
N ALA A 93 -0.52 -5.63 -4.36
CA ALA A 93 0.45 -4.68 -4.91
C ALA A 93 1.72 -4.60 -4.04
N ALA A 94 1.59 -4.62 -2.71
CA ALA A 94 2.72 -4.66 -1.80
C ALA A 94 3.59 -5.92 -1.98
N GLU A 95 2.96 -7.08 -2.16
CA GLU A 95 3.68 -8.34 -2.45
C GLU A 95 4.43 -8.26 -3.79
N ALA A 96 3.81 -7.73 -4.84
CA ALA A 96 4.45 -7.59 -6.15
C ALA A 96 5.70 -6.69 -6.08
N VAL A 97 5.62 -5.55 -5.37
CA VAL A 97 6.78 -4.68 -5.13
C VAL A 97 7.89 -5.44 -4.39
N THR A 98 7.53 -6.22 -3.38
CA THR A 98 8.49 -7.01 -2.61
C THR A 98 9.20 -8.07 -3.45
N LEU A 99 8.46 -8.78 -4.29
CA LEU A 99 9.05 -9.77 -5.21
C LEU A 99 10.04 -9.12 -6.16
N THR A 100 9.71 -7.96 -6.72
CA THR A 100 10.59 -7.17 -7.59
C THR A 100 11.87 -6.74 -6.86
N LEU A 101 11.76 -6.28 -5.62
CA LEU A 101 12.92 -5.91 -4.80
C LEU A 101 13.81 -7.13 -4.48
N ARG A 102 13.22 -8.28 -4.18
CA ARG A 102 13.96 -9.53 -3.94
C ARG A 102 14.72 -10.00 -5.18
N GLU A 103 14.05 -9.99 -6.31
CA GLU A 103 14.67 -10.39 -7.57
C GLU A 103 15.84 -9.47 -7.92
N ALA A 104 15.65 -8.17 -7.82
CA ALA A 104 16.70 -7.20 -8.07
C ALA A 104 17.88 -7.37 -7.10
N ALA A 105 17.63 -7.65 -5.82
CA ALA A 105 18.67 -7.93 -4.83
C ALA A 105 19.41 -9.24 -5.14
N SER A 106 18.71 -10.30 -5.57
CA SER A 106 19.31 -11.59 -5.92
C SER A 106 20.20 -11.54 -7.18
N GLN A 107 19.86 -10.64 -8.11
CA GLN A 107 20.63 -10.41 -9.33
C GLN A 107 21.86 -9.49 -9.12
N GLY A 108 22.18 -9.13 -7.89
CA GLY A 108 23.33 -8.26 -7.59
C GLY A 108 23.18 -6.85 -8.18
N ARG A 109 21.98 -6.42 -8.55
CA ARG A 109 21.74 -5.04 -8.97
C ARG A 109 22.06 -4.13 -7.80
N ALA A 110 23.06 -3.28 -7.97
CA ALA A 110 23.30 -2.19 -7.04
C ALA A 110 22.10 -1.24 -7.11
N PHE A 111 21.22 -1.31 -6.11
CA PHE A 111 20.25 -0.24 -5.91
C PHE A 111 21.02 1.05 -5.65
N LYS A 112 20.59 2.14 -6.29
CA LYS A 112 21.06 3.45 -5.85
C LYS A 112 20.72 3.59 -4.38
N GLU A 113 21.69 4.09 -3.62
CA GLU A 113 21.52 4.36 -2.20
C GLU A 113 20.31 5.28 -2.05
N GLY A 114 19.21 4.76 -1.53
CA GLY A 114 17.91 5.46 -1.46
C GLY A 114 16.76 4.70 -2.13
N GLU A 115 16.90 4.13 -3.32
CA GLU A 115 15.76 3.48 -4.02
C GLU A 115 15.14 2.33 -3.22
N MET A 116 15.96 1.51 -2.58
CA MET A 116 15.47 0.43 -1.71
C MET A 116 14.82 1.01 -0.44
N LYS A 117 15.45 2.01 0.17
CA LYS A 117 14.91 2.69 1.35
C LYS A 117 13.57 3.32 1.05
N ASP A 118 13.45 4.06 -0.04
CA ASP A 118 12.20 4.71 -0.47
C ASP A 118 11.10 3.66 -0.74
N SER A 119 11.45 2.54 -1.36
CA SER A 119 10.49 1.46 -1.61
C SER A 119 10.01 0.79 -0.32
N LEU A 120 10.90 0.60 0.65
CA LEU A 120 10.57 0.06 1.97
C LEU A 120 9.69 1.03 2.79
N GLU A 121 9.98 2.33 2.73
CA GLU A 121 9.16 3.36 3.37
C GLU A 121 7.75 3.39 2.77
N ARG A 122 7.64 3.35 1.44
CA ARG A 122 6.34 3.24 0.75
C ARG A 122 5.55 2.00 1.18
N LEU A 123 6.20 0.83 1.25
CA LEU A 123 5.54 -0.39 1.73
C LEU A 123 5.00 -0.24 3.15
N LYS A 124 5.78 0.36 4.06
CA LYS A 124 5.36 0.58 5.45
C LYS A 124 4.14 1.50 5.57
N ASP A 125 4.04 2.49 4.69
CA ASP A 125 3.00 3.50 4.73
C ASP A 125 1.69 3.06 4.07
N LEU A 126 1.69 1.96 3.28
CA LEU A 126 0.49 1.50 2.55
C LEU A 126 -0.71 1.21 3.47
N GLU A 127 -0.50 0.53 4.60
CA GLU A 127 -1.57 0.27 5.58
C GLU A 127 -2.11 1.60 6.15
N GLY A 128 -1.22 2.55 6.44
CA GLY A 128 -1.59 3.88 6.89
C GLY A 128 -2.44 4.63 5.86
N GLN A 129 -2.04 4.61 4.61
CA GLN A 129 -2.78 5.24 3.51
C GLN A 129 -4.18 4.62 3.32
N LEU A 130 -4.29 3.29 3.43
CA LEU A 130 -5.59 2.62 3.38
C LEU A 130 -6.50 3.08 4.52
N LEU A 131 -6.02 3.05 5.76
CA LEU A 131 -6.81 3.50 6.92
C LEU A 131 -7.19 4.97 6.84
N ASP A 132 -6.31 5.82 6.32
CA ASP A 132 -6.58 7.24 6.15
C ASP A 132 -7.61 7.49 5.04
N SER A 133 -7.60 6.72 3.95
CA SER A 133 -8.63 6.83 2.91
C SER A 133 -10.03 6.48 3.45
N LEU A 134 -10.14 5.50 4.35
CA LEU A 134 -11.41 5.17 5.01
C LEU A 134 -11.89 6.27 5.96
N LYS A 135 -10.97 6.90 6.70
CA LYS A 135 -11.31 8.06 7.56
C LYS A 135 -11.74 9.26 6.73
N ASP A 136 -11.06 9.52 5.61
CA ASP A 136 -11.42 10.59 4.68
C ASP A 136 -12.84 10.34 4.11
N ALA A 137 -13.15 9.09 3.74
CA ALA A 137 -14.49 8.70 3.30
C ALA A 137 -15.55 8.94 4.40
N ALA A 138 -15.23 8.62 5.66
CA ALA A 138 -16.10 8.92 6.79
C ALA A 138 -16.31 10.42 6.99
N GLN A 139 -15.26 11.23 6.88
CA GLN A 139 -15.34 12.69 7.04
C GLN A 139 -16.17 13.36 5.94
N LYS A 140 -16.07 12.88 4.70
CA LYS A 140 -16.83 13.38 3.54
C LYS A 140 -18.26 12.88 3.48
N SER A 141 -18.61 11.87 4.28
CA SER A 141 -19.94 11.27 4.35
C SER A 141 -20.81 11.92 5.44
N THR A 142 -22.11 11.70 5.36
CA THR A 142 -23.10 12.15 6.35
C THR A 142 -24.00 11.01 6.82
N GLY A 143 -24.68 11.21 7.96
CA GLY A 143 -25.66 10.26 8.47
C GLY A 143 -25.11 8.84 8.68
N LYS A 144 -25.90 7.85 8.35
CA LYS A 144 -25.58 6.45 8.56
C LYS A 144 -24.36 5.98 7.78
N LEU A 145 -24.11 6.54 6.60
CA LEU A 145 -22.93 6.23 5.79
C LEU A 145 -21.62 6.65 6.54
N LYS A 146 -21.63 7.81 7.18
CA LYS A 146 -20.51 8.27 8.01
C LYS A 146 -20.25 7.33 9.20
N GLU A 147 -21.31 6.90 9.87
CA GLU A 147 -21.21 5.97 11.02
C GLU A 147 -20.59 4.63 10.60
N GLU A 148 -21.04 4.07 9.50
CA GLU A 148 -20.54 2.78 9.00
C GLU A 148 -19.09 2.88 8.49
N TRP A 149 -18.69 3.96 7.79
CA TRP A 149 -17.29 4.19 7.43
C TRP A 149 -16.39 4.32 8.66
N THR A 150 -16.84 5.07 9.66
CA THR A 150 -16.10 5.25 10.92
C THR A 150 -15.92 3.90 11.63
N ALA A 151 -17.00 3.12 11.77
CA ALA A 151 -16.95 1.79 12.38
C ALA A 151 -16.00 0.84 11.62
N MET A 152 -15.99 0.91 10.28
CA MET A 152 -15.11 0.11 9.45
C MET A 152 -13.64 0.49 9.66
N ALA A 153 -13.31 1.79 9.64
CA ALA A 153 -11.96 2.28 9.87
C ALA A 153 -11.43 1.88 11.26
N GLU A 154 -12.24 2.00 12.31
CA GLU A 154 -11.87 1.60 13.67
C GLU A 154 -11.73 0.08 13.80
N HIS A 155 -12.60 -0.69 13.16
CA HIS A 155 -12.50 -2.15 13.13
C HIS A 155 -11.15 -2.58 12.50
N MET A 156 -10.83 -2.10 11.31
CA MET A 156 -9.58 -2.45 10.62
C MET A 156 -8.34 -1.98 11.39
N LYS A 157 -8.39 -0.83 12.03
CA LYS A 157 -7.32 -0.35 12.90
C LYS A 157 -7.06 -1.29 14.08
N THR A 158 -8.11 -1.89 14.62
CA THR A 158 -8.03 -2.79 15.79
C THR A 158 -7.66 -4.22 15.41
N THR A 159 -8.27 -4.76 14.35
CA THR A 159 -8.03 -6.15 13.90
C THR A 159 -6.79 -6.29 13.02
N GLY A 160 -6.33 -5.19 12.42
CA GLY A 160 -5.33 -5.17 11.36
C GLY A 160 -5.99 -5.35 9.99
N THR A 161 -5.17 -5.17 8.95
CA THR A 161 -5.54 -5.25 7.54
C THR A 161 -4.83 -6.42 6.87
N ASP A 162 -5.35 -6.92 5.75
CA ASP A 162 -4.64 -7.86 4.89
C ASP A 162 -3.37 -7.21 4.33
N THR A 163 -3.47 -5.96 3.89
CA THR A 163 -2.33 -5.11 3.50
C THR A 163 -1.24 -5.06 4.57
N GLY A 164 -1.58 -4.77 5.82
CA GLY A 164 -0.61 -4.71 6.91
C GLY A 164 0.03 -6.06 7.22
N THR A 165 -0.70 -7.15 7.07
CA THR A 165 -0.18 -8.52 7.25
C THR A 165 0.80 -8.86 6.13
N ARG A 166 0.46 -8.60 4.87
CA ARG A 166 1.32 -8.86 3.71
C ARG A 166 2.56 -7.97 3.72
N VAL A 167 2.43 -6.69 4.05
CA VAL A 167 3.57 -5.77 4.19
C VAL A 167 4.55 -6.27 5.25
N ARG A 168 4.07 -6.73 6.41
CA ARG A 168 4.95 -7.30 7.45
C ARG A 168 5.70 -8.53 6.96
N GLY A 169 5.00 -9.51 6.37
CA GLY A 169 5.61 -10.72 5.82
C GLY A 169 6.61 -10.39 4.70
N ALA A 170 6.30 -9.41 3.88
CA ALA A 170 7.17 -8.90 2.83
C ALA A 170 8.46 -8.30 3.39
N LEU A 171 8.36 -7.45 4.40
CA LEU A 171 9.52 -6.83 5.05
C LEU A 171 10.39 -7.87 5.78
N GLU A 172 9.80 -8.83 6.49
CA GLU A 172 10.53 -9.93 7.12
C GLU A 172 11.29 -10.77 6.09
N THR A 173 10.67 -11.06 4.96
CA THR A 173 11.29 -11.81 3.87
C THR A 173 12.47 -11.06 3.26
N LEU A 174 12.35 -9.74 3.06
CA LEU A 174 13.44 -8.90 2.55
C LEU A 174 14.61 -8.86 3.53
N VAL A 175 14.34 -8.66 4.82
CA VAL A 175 15.36 -8.65 5.87
C VAL A 175 16.12 -9.99 5.95
N ASN A 176 15.38 -11.10 5.91
CA ASN A 176 15.97 -12.43 5.93
C ASN A 176 16.82 -12.70 4.67
N GLY A 177 16.37 -12.25 3.50
CA GLY A 177 17.11 -12.37 2.25
C GLY A 177 18.42 -11.57 2.26
N VAL A 178 18.38 -10.33 2.74
CA VAL A 178 19.59 -9.48 2.89
C VAL A 178 20.56 -10.09 3.89
N ASN A 179 20.08 -10.58 5.03
CA ASN A 179 20.93 -11.23 6.04
C ASN A 179 21.58 -12.53 5.53
N ALA A 180 20.85 -13.33 4.74
CA ALA A 180 21.37 -14.54 4.13
C ALA A 180 22.47 -14.21 3.09
N SER A 181 22.27 -13.19 2.28
CA SER A 181 23.25 -12.72 1.28
C SER A 181 24.51 -12.16 1.94
N ALA A 182 24.36 -11.41 3.04
CA ALA A 182 25.48 -10.89 3.82
C ALA A 182 26.32 -12.03 4.43
N ARG A 183 25.68 -13.08 4.96
CA ARG A 183 26.38 -14.27 5.51
C ARG A 183 27.06 -15.10 4.44
N ALA A 184 26.42 -15.29 3.27
CA ALA A 184 27.02 -15.98 2.13
C ALA A 184 28.24 -15.20 1.58
N GLY A 185 28.16 -13.87 1.52
CA GLY A 185 29.28 -13.01 1.17
C GLY A 185 30.44 -13.14 2.15
N GLN A 186 30.19 -13.22 3.44
CA GLN A 186 31.23 -13.42 4.47
C GLN A 186 31.88 -14.82 4.40
N ALA A 187 31.12 -15.85 4.03
CA ALA A 187 31.66 -17.21 3.88
C ALA A 187 32.48 -17.41 2.60
N GLY A 188 32.25 -16.58 1.55
CA GLY A 188 32.96 -16.64 0.26
C GLY A 188 34.15 -15.70 0.12
N ILE A 189 34.36 -14.76 1.06
CA ILE A 189 35.40 -13.72 0.98
C ILE A 189 36.51 -14.00 1.99
N GLN A 190 37.27 -15.04 1.78
CA GLN A 190 38.64 -15.05 2.25
C GLN A 190 39.62 -14.53 1.18
N ASP A 191 39.17 -14.21 -0.05
CA ASP A 191 40.09 -13.87 -1.15
C ASP A 191 39.72 -12.69 -2.07
N ALA A 192 38.74 -11.83 -1.75
CA ALA A 192 38.47 -10.66 -2.61
C ALA A 192 37.94 -9.44 -1.83
N VAL A 193 38.87 -8.55 -1.53
CA VAL A 193 38.76 -7.09 -1.34
C VAL A 193 37.39 -6.42 -1.12
N GLY A 194 37.19 -6.06 0.01
CA GLY A 194 36.61 -5.06 0.94
C GLY A 194 35.65 -3.94 0.50
N THR A 195 34.84 -3.97 -0.55
CA THR A 195 33.94 -2.85 -0.84
C THR A 195 32.45 -3.18 -0.97
N THR A 196 32.12 -4.43 -1.21
CA THR A 196 30.72 -4.85 -1.40
C THR A 196 30.05 -5.26 -0.08
N SER A 197 30.83 -5.81 0.85
CA SER A 197 30.34 -6.31 2.14
C SER A 197 29.98 -5.19 3.13
N GLU A 198 30.73 -4.08 3.12
CA GLU A 198 30.39 -2.91 3.96
C GLU A 198 29.08 -2.24 3.56
N ARG A 199 28.79 -2.14 2.26
CA ARG A 199 27.55 -1.54 1.75
C ARG A 199 26.33 -2.40 2.05
N LEU A 200 26.43 -3.72 1.91
CA LEU A 200 25.35 -4.66 2.28
C LEU A 200 25.10 -4.67 3.80
N SER A 201 26.16 -4.55 4.61
CA SER A 201 26.04 -4.44 6.06
C SER A 201 25.38 -3.13 6.50
N GLN A 202 25.64 -2.01 5.84
CA GLN A 202 25.00 -0.72 6.13
C GLN A 202 23.51 -0.74 5.76
N VAL A 203 23.14 -1.34 4.62
CA VAL A 203 21.72 -1.49 4.22
C VAL A 203 21.00 -2.40 5.20
N ALA A 204 21.58 -3.54 5.58
CA ALA A 204 20.99 -4.46 6.57
C ALA A 204 20.81 -3.78 7.95
N SER A 205 21.82 -3.01 8.39
CA SER A 205 21.76 -2.27 9.66
C SER A 205 20.69 -1.16 9.63
N GLY A 206 20.54 -0.45 8.51
CA GLY A 206 19.52 0.58 8.32
C GLY A 206 18.09 0.00 8.34
N VAL A 207 17.88 -1.16 7.70
CA VAL A 207 16.59 -1.86 7.70
C VAL A 207 16.24 -2.38 9.10
N LEU A 208 17.20 -2.98 9.80
CA LEU A 208 17.02 -3.48 11.18
C LEU A 208 16.73 -2.35 12.18
N ALA A 209 17.44 -1.22 12.08
CA ALA A 209 17.20 -0.06 12.91
C ALA A 209 15.80 0.53 12.68
N ALA A 210 15.36 0.64 11.42
CA ALA A 210 14.03 1.13 11.06
C ALA A 210 12.90 0.18 11.54
N LEU A 211 13.12 -1.14 11.50
CA LEU A 211 12.18 -2.14 12.04
C LEU A 211 12.12 -2.09 13.56
N SER A 212 13.26 -1.99 14.24
CA SER A 212 13.32 -1.89 15.71
C SER A 212 12.60 -0.65 16.22
N GLU A 213 12.76 0.48 15.54
CA GLU A 213 12.11 1.73 15.91
C GLU A 213 10.57 1.68 15.66
N SER A 214 10.13 1.02 14.59
CA SER A 214 8.70 0.85 14.30
C SER A 214 8.01 -0.05 15.34
N ILE A 215 8.68 -1.11 15.80
CA ILE A 215 8.21 -1.99 16.86
C ILE A 215 8.12 -1.23 18.20
N LYS A 216 9.15 -0.42 18.51
CA LYS A 216 9.20 0.36 19.75
C LYS A 216 8.09 1.41 19.83
N ARG A 217 7.86 2.17 18.77
CA ARG A 217 6.77 3.15 18.70
C ARG A 217 5.38 2.53 18.83
N ARG A 218 5.21 1.28 18.41
CA ARG A 218 3.93 0.55 18.53
C ARG A 218 3.71 0.06 19.97
N SER A 219 4.76 -0.42 20.64
CA SER A 219 4.72 -0.82 22.07
C SER A 219 4.36 0.36 22.97
N GLU A 220 4.87 1.56 22.67
CA GLU A 220 4.57 2.78 23.44
C GLU A 220 3.13 3.29 23.26
N ARG A 221 2.48 3.00 22.10
CA ARG A 221 1.07 3.36 21.85
C ARG A 221 0.05 2.41 22.47
N THR A 222 0.48 1.21 22.89
CA THR A 222 -0.41 0.20 23.48
C THR A 222 -0.48 0.35 25.03
N HIS A 223 0.33 1.23 25.62
CA HIS A 223 0.39 1.48 27.06
C HIS A 223 -0.19 2.83 27.48
N HIS A 224 -0.92 3.51 26.59
CA HIS A 224 -1.76 4.67 26.89
C HIS A 224 -3.17 4.41 26.36
#